data_d7b1007f251121b9709a771c27c3db9a
#
_entry.id   d7b1007f251121b9709a771c27c3db9a
#
_cell.length_a   1.000
_cell.length_b   1.000
_cell.length_c   1.000
_cell.angle_alpha   90.00
_cell.angle_beta   90.00
_cell.angle_gamma   90.00
#
_symmetry.space_group_name_H-M   'P 1'
#
loop_
_entity.id
_entity.type
_entity.pdbx_description
1 polymer ?
#
loop_
_entity_poly.entity_id
_entity_poly.type
_entity_poly.pdbx_seq_one_letter_code
_entity_poly.pdbx_strand_id
1 'polypeptide(L)'
;RGGATLGLGFSRMDYQLGRAAARLGANGIANTISLFGSVPLYHLSNRELKVTYGFDYRLMKDELDKFPIMNREKNSQSIHVGITGAERQPGAALTYDATVTAGKVNLTSRSSWGKLFDANSEAKGTFTKAVANVTGVQAIGHVTDVTLKLQGQASRGTLDSSEQMYLGGANGVRAYPQGEASGENGFLGSLEVRYHTPLPGLSLSTYFDTGHMMDKASHTSTTLKGWGVGINYTKPNDWFARFDYARRIGLSANASEEAKSRARMWFI
;
A
#
# COMPACT_ATOMS: atom_id res chain seq x y z
N ARG A 1 -17.97 27.65 10.83
CA ARG A 1 -18.45 26.49 11.60
C ARG A 1 -17.59 25.33 11.16
N GLY A 2 -16.68 24.90 12.03
CA GLY A 2 -15.71 23.88 11.70
C GLY A 2 -16.39 22.52 11.47
N GLY A 3 -16.33 22.01 10.24
CA GLY A 3 -16.80 20.67 9.86
C GLY A 3 -15.92 19.55 10.41
N ALA A 4 -15.61 19.59 11.73
CA ALA A 4 -14.89 18.51 12.39
C ALA A 4 -15.74 17.22 12.34
N THR A 5 -15.09 16.11 12.09
CA THR A 5 -15.72 14.79 12.05
C THR A 5 -15.10 13.87 13.09
N LEU A 6 -15.92 12.99 13.65
CA LEU A 6 -15.50 11.88 14.49
C LEU A 6 -16.27 10.64 14.05
N GLY A 7 -15.58 9.52 13.91
CA GLY A 7 -16.15 8.27 13.46
C GLY A 7 -15.62 7.08 14.24
N LEU A 8 -16.42 6.05 14.34
CA LEU A 8 -16.04 4.74 14.84
C LEU A 8 -16.20 3.74 13.69
N GLY A 9 -15.18 2.91 13.50
CA GLY A 9 -15.15 1.89 12.47
C GLY A 9 -14.81 0.52 13.02
N PHE A 10 -15.38 -0.49 12.39
CA PHE A 10 -14.98 -1.88 12.55
C PHE A 10 -14.71 -2.47 11.17
N SER A 11 -13.59 -3.16 11.02
CA SER A 11 -13.27 -3.92 9.81
C SER A 11 -12.79 -5.31 10.17
N ARG A 12 -13.15 -6.27 9.32
CA ARG A 12 -12.61 -7.62 9.34
C ARG A 12 -12.05 -7.94 7.98
N MET A 13 -10.83 -8.42 7.95
CA MET A 13 -10.16 -8.90 6.76
C MET A 13 -9.77 -10.36 6.96
N ASP A 14 -10.27 -11.22 6.09
CA ASP A 14 -9.86 -12.61 5.97
C ASP A 14 -9.00 -12.73 4.72
N TYR A 15 -7.83 -13.34 4.82
CA TYR A 15 -6.94 -13.53 3.68
C TYR A 15 -6.40 -14.96 3.61
N GLN A 16 -6.11 -15.40 2.41
CA GLN A 16 -5.48 -16.67 2.15
C GLN A 16 -4.30 -16.46 1.23
N LEU A 17 -3.16 -16.97 1.63
CA LEU A 17 -1.95 -16.86 0.83
C LEU A 17 -1.97 -17.90 -0.28
N GLY A 18 -1.76 -17.43 -1.52
CA GLY A 18 -1.71 -18.29 -2.69
C GLY A 18 -0.37 -19.00 -2.90
N ARG A 19 -0.29 -19.84 -3.93
CA ARG A 19 0.95 -20.40 -4.51
C ARG A 19 1.76 -21.29 -3.57
N ALA A 20 3.03 -20.98 -3.31
CA ALA A 20 3.87 -21.81 -2.43
C ALA A 20 3.30 -21.89 -1.00
N ALA A 21 2.75 -20.77 -0.51
CA ALA A 21 2.11 -20.70 0.79
C ALA A 21 0.75 -21.41 0.82
N ALA A 22 0.05 -21.54 -0.31
CA ALA A 22 -1.19 -22.31 -0.43
C ALA A 22 -0.96 -23.81 -0.10
N ARG A 23 0.23 -24.34 -0.39
CA ARG A 23 0.59 -25.72 -0.04
C ARG A 23 0.65 -25.95 1.47
N LEU A 24 0.85 -24.88 2.25
CA LEU A 24 0.88 -24.89 3.71
C LEU A 24 -0.49 -24.60 4.33
N GLY A 25 -1.48 -24.19 3.52
CA GLY A 25 -2.79 -23.70 3.98
C GLY A 25 -2.63 -22.40 4.77
N ALA A 26 -1.75 -21.50 4.32
CA ALA A 26 -1.50 -20.25 5.03
C ALA A 26 -2.67 -19.29 4.84
N ASN A 27 -3.30 -18.91 5.92
CA ASN A 27 -4.42 -17.98 5.97
C ASN A 27 -4.31 -17.08 7.20
N GLY A 28 -5.15 -16.06 7.27
CA GLY A 28 -5.16 -15.20 8.45
C GLY A 28 -6.41 -14.32 8.53
N ILE A 29 -6.60 -13.80 9.72
CA ILE A 29 -7.72 -12.93 10.07
C ILE A 29 -7.18 -11.69 10.77
N ALA A 30 -7.63 -10.52 10.34
CA ALA A 30 -7.39 -9.27 11.04
C ALA A 30 -8.73 -8.57 11.35
N ASN A 31 -8.99 -8.33 12.63
CA ASN A 31 -10.11 -7.54 13.10
C ASN A 31 -9.58 -6.20 13.62
N THR A 32 -10.13 -5.10 13.14
CA THR A 32 -9.69 -3.75 13.53
C THR A 32 -10.88 -2.94 14.04
N ILE A 33 -10.71 -2.31 15.20
CA ILE A 33 -11.59 -1.26 15.72
C ILE A 33 -10.83 0.05 15.61
N SER A 34 -11.44 1.04 14.98
CA SER A 34 -10.84 2.36 14.73
C SER A 34 -11.73 3.47 15.28
N LEU A 35 -11.14 4.38 16.03
CA LEU A 35 -11.70 5.70 16.33
C LEU A 35 -10.92 6.72 15.53
N PHE A 36 -11.57 7.48 14.67
CA PHE A 36 -10.89 8.40 13.77
C PHE A 36 -11.68 9.71 13.62
N GLY A 37 -10.97 10.75 13.23
CA GLY A 37 -11.60 12.02 12.98
C GLY A 37 -10.77 12.95 12.11
N SER A 38 -11.37 14.06 11.74
CA SER A 38 -10.67 15.12 11.03
C SER A 38 -11.16 16.50 11.41
N VAL A 39 -10.27 17.48 11.31
CA VAL A 39 -10.56 18.91 11.48
C VAL A 39 -10.10 19.63 10.23
N PRO A 40 -11.01 20.28 9.48
CA PRO A 40 -10.61 21.09 8.34
C PRO A 40 -9.84 22.33 8.84
N LEU A 41 -8.66 22.58 8.27
CA LEU A 41 -7.90 23.81 8.48
C LEU A 41 -8.40 24.90 7.55
N TYR A 42 -8.66 24.54 6.30
CA TYR A 42 -9.39 25.37 5.33
C TYR A 42 -10.12 24.49 4.31
N HIS A 43 -11.22 25.03 3.81
CA HIS A 43 -12.01 24.42 2.74
C HIS A 43 -12.47 25.52 1.81
N LEU A 44 -11.79 25.65 0.68
CA LEU A 44 -12.07 26.58 -0.40
C LEU A 44 -12.59 25.81 -1.61
N SER A 45 -13.16 26.47 -2.58
CA SER A 45 -13.73 25.82 -3.78
C SER A 45 -12.71 24.97 -4.55
N ASN A 46 -11.43 25.36 -4.52
CA ASN A 46 -10.37 24.71 -5.28
C ASN A 46 -9.24 24.12 -4.39
N ARG A 47 -9.30 24.30 -3.08
CA ARG A 47 -8.28 23.82 -2.13
C ARG A 47 -8.91 23.34 -0.85
N GLU A 48 -8.45 22.21 -0.37
CA GLU A 48 -8.81 21.73 0.95
C GLU A 48 -7.58 21.23 1.69
N LEU A 49 -7.56 21.46 3.00
CA LEU A 49 -6.57 20.87 3.91
C LEU A 49 -7.26 20.54 5.22
N LYS A 50 -7.04 19.34 5.70
CA LYS A 50 -7.53 18.87 7.00
C LYS A 50 -6.45 18.15 7.78
N VAL A 51 -6.50 18.26 9.08
CA VAL A 51 -5.77 17.40 10.02
C VAL A 51 -6.63 16.15 10.21
N THR A 52 -5.99 14.99 10.17
CA THR A 52 -6.60 13.69 10.49
C THR A 52 -5.97 13.13 11.74
N TYR A 53 -6.73 12.40 12.53
CA TYR A 53 -6.24 11.75 13.74
C TYR A 53 -7.05 10.48 14.00
N GLY A 54 -6.43 9.54 14.70
CA GLY A 54 -7.14 8.32 15.06
C GLY A 54 -6.36 7.41 15.97
N PHE A 55 -7.09 6.40 16.45
CA PHE A 55 -6.61 5.28 17.24
C PHE A 55 -7.12 3.99 16.64
N ASP A 56 -6.24 3.02 16.47
CA ASP A 56 -6.57 1.69 15.97
C ASP A 56 -6.20 0.63 16.99
N TYR A 57 -7.12 -0.30 17.22
CA TYR A 57 -6.87 -1.54 17.93
C TYR A 57 -7.10 -2.71 16.97
N ARG A 58 -6.06 -3.50 16.73
CA ARG A 58 -6.08 -4.59 15.75
C ARG A 58 -5.75 -5.92 16.41
N LEU A 59 -6.57 -6.94 16.16
CA LEU A 59 -6.34 -8.34 16.52
C LEU A 59 -6.04 -9.11 15.24
N MET A 60 -4.91 -9.80 15.20
CA MET A 60 -4.45 -10.53 14.03
C MET A 60 -4.10 -11.97 14.41
N LYS A 61 -4.44 -12.89 13.51
CA LYS A 61 -4.15 -14.31 13.64
C LYS A 61 -3.66 -14.83 12.30
N ASP A 62 -2.46 -15.38 12.28
CA ASP A 62 -1.86 -16.05 11.13
C ASP A 62 -1.90 -17.56 11.40
N GLU A 63 -2.47 -18.34 10.50
CA GLU A 63 -2.70 -19.77 10.62
C GLU A 63 -2.03 -20.55 9.49
N LEU A 64 -1.49 -21.69 9.83
CA LEU A 64 -0.98 -22.69 8.89
C LEU A 64 -1.78 -23.97 9.11
N ASP A 65 -2.74 -24.28 8.25
CA ASP A 65 -3.64 -25.42 8.41
C ASP A 65 -2.88 -26.74 8.56
N LYS A 66 -1.76 -26.92 7.83
CA LYS A 66 -0.94 -28.12 7.90
C LYS A 66 0.02 -28.15 9.08
N PHE A 67 0.26 -27.01 9.71
CA PHE A 67 1.18 -26.88 10.84
C PHE A 67 0.60 -25.97 11.92
N PRO A 68 -0.51 -26.35 12.58
CA PRO A 68 -1.21 -25.48 13.56
C PRO A 68 -0.30 -25.09 14.75
N ILE A 69 0.72 -25.89 15.05
CA ILE A 69 1.72 -25.59 16.07
C ILE A 69 2.51 -24.30 15.79
N MET A 70 2.53 -23.85 14.54
CA MET A 70 3.22 -22.63 14.09
C MET A 70 2.28 -21.42 14.01
N ASN A 71 0.99 -21.57 14.36
CA ASN A 71 0.04 -20.47 14.36
C ASN A 71 0.51 -19.31 15.26
N ARG A 72 0.34 -18.09 14.77
CA ARG A 72 0.76 -16.87 15.47
C ARG A 72 -0.45 -15.98 15.74
N GLU A 73 -0.47 -15.44 16.93
CA GLU A 73 -1.48 -14.42 17.33
C GLU A 73 -0.74 -13.17 17.77
N LYS A 74 -1.27 -12.01 17.37
CA LYS A 74 -0.72 -10.71 17.73
C LYS A 74 -1.81 -9.67 17.84
N ASN A 75 -1.58 -8.66 18.66
CA ASN A 75 -2.41 -7.46 18.70
C ASN A 75 -1.55 -6.22 18.54
N SER A 76 -2.13 -5.19 17.95
CA SER A 76 -1.49 -3.89 17.86
C SER A 76 -2.42 -2.79 18.32
N GLN A 77 -1.82 -1.77 18.92
CA GLN A 77 -2.47 -0.52 19.29
C GLN A 77 -1.66 0.60 18.68
N SER A 78 -2.30 1.52 17.98
CA SER A 78 -1.62 2.65 17.37
C SER A 78 -2.45 3.92 17.43
N ILE A 79 -1.76 5.04 17.55
CA ILE A 79 -2.30 6.38 17.36
C ILE A 79 -1.67 6.97 16.12
N HIS A 80 -2.44 7.73 15.36
CA HIS A 80 -1.91 8.43 14.21
C HIS A 80 -2.43 9.86 14.12
N VAL A 81 -1.59 10.72 13.60
CA VAL A 81 -1.92 12.10 13.26
C VAL A 81 -1.34 12.41 11.89
N GLY A 82 -2.11 13.08 11.07
CA GLY A 82 -1.70 13.39 9.71
C GLY A 82 -2.36 14.65 9.17
N ILE A 83 -1.97 14.97 7.97
CA ILE A 83 -2.60 16.00 7.13
C ILE A 83 -3.04 15.35 5.83
N THR A 84 -4.15 15.80 5.28
CA THR A 84 -4.62 15.41 3.95
C THR A 84 -5.08 16.66 3.23
N GLY A 85 -4.63 16.84 2.01
CA GLY A 85 -5.02 17.99 1.21
C GLY A 85 -5.26 17.67 -0.24
N ALA A 86 -6.02 18.54 -0.89
CA ALA A 86 -6.25 18.50 -2.33
C ALA A 86 -6.29 19.92 -2.89
N GLU A 87 -5.69 20.09 -4.07
CA GLU A 87 -5.74 21.32 -4.84
C GLU A 87 -6.22 20.99 -6.25
N ARG A 88 -7.14 21.81 -6.77
CA ARG A 88 -7.66 21.65 -8.12
C ARG A 88 -7.57 22.96 -8.85
N GLN A 89 -7.04 22.92 -10.05
CA GLN A 89 -6.94 24.03 -10.98
C GLN A 89 -7.42 23.55 -12.37
N PRO A 90 -7.82 24.43 -13.27
CA PRO A 90 -8.11 24.04 -14.64
C PRO A 90 -6.97 23.24 -15.24
N GLY A 91 -7.20 21.98 -15.61
CA GLY A 91 -6.20 21.07 -16.17
C GLY A 91 -5.19 20.49 -15.19
N ALA A 92 -5.28 20.77 -13.87
CA ALA A 92 -4.35 20.22 -12.89
C ALA A 92 -5.07 19.81 -11.59
N ALA A 93 -4.63 18.70 -11.00
CA ALA A 93 -5.07 18.27 -9.68
C ALA A 93 -3.87 17.74 -8.89
N LEU A 94 -3.80 18.10 -7.62
CA LEU A 94 -2.82 17.60 -6.68
C LEU A 94 -3.55 17.07 -5.45
N THR A 95 -3.23 15.84 -5.03
CA THR A 95 -3.65 15.29 -3.74
C THR A 95 -2.42 14.86 -2.97
N TYR A 96 -2.44 15.09 -1.68
CA TYR A 96 -1.34 14.70 -0.80
C TYR A 96 -1.84 14.34 0.58
N ASP A 97 -1.14 13.42 1.21
CA ASP A 97 -1.29 13.12 2.62
C ASP A 97 0.05 12.78 3.25
N ALA A 98 0.16 13.07 4.53
CA ALA A 98 1.29 12.66 5.35
C ALA A 98 0.79 12.30 6.75
N THR A 99 1.20 11.14 7.25
CA THR A 99 0.73 10.60 8.53
C THR A 99 1.92 10.07 9.33
N VAL A 100 1.96 10.45 10.61
CA VAL A 100 2.86 9.86 11.59
C VAL A 100 2.03 8.93 12.47
N THR A 101 2.50 7.71 12.64
CA THR A 101 1.88 6.67 13.46
C THR A 101 2.86 6.23 14.53
N ALA A 102 2.42 6.20 15.77
CA ALA A 102 3.12 5.56 16.88
C ALA A 102 2.26 4.44 17.44
N GLY A 103 2.87 3.28 17.67
CA GLY A 103 2.12 2.11 18.11
C GLY A 103 2.96 1.10 18.86
N LYS A 104 2.28 0.05 19.29
CA LYS A 104 2.88 -1.09 19.96
C LYS A 104 2.27 -2.38 19.41
N VAL A 105 3.14 -3.32 19.06
CA VAL A 105 2.76 -4.69 18.69
C VAL A 105 3.09 -5.63 19.83
N ASN A 106 2.11 -6.41 20.28
CA ASN A 106 2.28 -7.48 21.24
C ASN A 106 2.05 -8.81 20.54
N LEU A 107 3.01 -9.72 20.67
CA LEU A 107 2.90 -11.09 20.16
C LEU A 107 2.29 -11.93 21.27
N THR A 108 1.22 -12.64 20.97
CA THR A 108 0.37 -13.34 21.96
C THR A 108 0.09 -14.78 21.55
N SER A 109 1.01 -15.38 20.79
CA SER A 109 0.85 -16.75 20.28
C SER A 109 0.68 -17.76 21.41
N ARG A 110 -0.26 -18.68 21.24
CA ARG A 110 -0.60 -19.70 22.23
C ARG A 110 0.15 -21.02 22.01
N SER A 111 0.51 -21.31 20.76
CA SER A 111 1.24 -22.50 20.39
C SER A 111 2.70 -22.47 20.91
N SER A 112 3.30 -23.62 21.15
CA SER A 112 4.67 -23.72 21.69
C SER A 112 5.70 -23.11 20.72
N TRP A 113 5.61 -23.41 19.44
CA TRP A 113 6.47 -22.85 18.42
C TRP A 113 6.17 -21.36 18.16
N GLY A 114 4.89 -20.96 18.19
CA GLY A 114 4.51 -19.55 18.10
C GLY A 114 5.15 -18.72 19.22
N LYS A 115 5.15 -19.20 20.47
CA LYS A 115 5.82 -18.53 21.59
C LYS A 115 7.33 -18.42 21.40
N LEU A 116 7.97 -19.45 20.82
CA LEU A 116 9.40 -19.41 20.51
C LEU A 116 9.72 -18.37 19.43
N PHE A 117 8.91 -18.30 18.37
CA PHE A 117 9.04 -17.26 17.35
C PHE A 117 8.78 -15.86 17.90
N ASP A 118 7.77 -15.71 18.75
CA ASP A 118 7.46 -14.42 19.41
C ASP A 118 8.60 -13.93 20.30
N ALA A 119 9.29 -14.84 20.99
CA ALA A 119 10.43 -14.51 21.85
C ALA A 119 11.63 -13.96 21.04
N ASN A 120 11.80 -14.45 19.81
CA ASN A 120 12.93 -14.10 18.93
C ASN A 120 12.56 -13.03 17.88
N SER A 121 11.34 -12.47 17.90
CA SER A 121 10.90 -11.50 16.91
C SER A 121 11.31 -10.10 17.28
N GLU A 122 12.05 -9.43 16.39
CA GLU A 122 12.40 -8.01 16.51
C GLU A 122 11.21 -7.06 16.25
N ALA A 123 10.13 -7.55 15.64
CA ALA A 123 8.91 -6.79 15.35
C ALA A 123 8.02 -6.56 16.59
N LYS A 124 8.37 -7.15 17.74
CA LYS A 124 7.67 -6.96 19.01
C LYS A 124 8.09 -5.65 19.67
N GLY A 125 7.12 -4.88 20.11
CA GLY A 125 7.37 -3.67 20.89
C GLY A 125 6.80 -2.41 20.27
N THR A 126 7.37 -1.28 20.63
CA THR A 126 6.91 0.03 20.14
C THR A 126 7.55 0.37 18.82
N PHE A 127 6.77 1.01 17.95
CA PHE A 127 7.25 1.52 16.69
C PHE A 127 6.76 2.95 16.43
N THR A 128 7.46 3.65 15.58
CA THR A 128 7.01 4.93 15.01
C THR A 128 7.33 4.91 13.53
N LYS A 129 6.35 5.29 12.70
CA LYS A 129 6.52 5.42 11.26
C LYS A 129 5.88 6.69 10.73
N ALA A 130 6.43 7.20 9.65
CA ALA A 130 5.85 8.27 8.85
C ALA A 130 5.60 7.74 7.44
N VAL A 131 4.43 8.03 6.90
CA VAL A 131 4.04 7.71 5.53
C VAL A 131 3.61 9.00 4.85
N ALA A 132 4.04 9.21 3.61
CA ALA A 132 3.62 10.32 2.78
C ALA A 132 3.25 9.84 1.38
N ASN A 133 2.15 10.37 0.85
CA ASN A 133 1.68 10.10 -0.50
C ASN A 133 1.42 11.42 -1.22
N VAL A 134 1.77 11.47 -2.49
CA VAL A 134 1.50 12.60 -3.38
C VAL A 134 1.04 12.06 -4.72
N THR A 135 -0.08 12.57 -5.23
CA THR A 135 -0.55 12.29 -6.59
C THR A 135 -0.84 13.61 -7.29
N GLY A 136 -0.08 13.87 -8.36
CA GLY A 136 -0.31 15.00 -9.24
C GLY A 136 -0.83 14.53 -10.59
N VAL A 137 -1.83 15.23 -11.12
CA VAL A 137 -2.33 15.02 -12.48
C VAL A 137 -2.26 16.34 -13.21
N GLN A 138 -1.70 16.33 -14.41
CA GLN A 138 -1.58 17.49 -15.27
C GLN A 138 -2.10 17.15 -16.67
N ALA A 139 -3.11 17.88 -17.12
CA ALA A 139 -3.57 17.80 -18.50
C ALA A 139 -2.56 18.48 -19.44
N ILE A 140 -2.26 17.84 -20.55
CA ILE A 140 -1.42 18.35 -21.63
C ILE A 140 -2.27 18.41 -22.89
N GLY A 141 -2.74 19.63 -23.20
CA GLY A 141 -3.73 19.84 -24.25
C GLY A 141 -5.11 19.29 -23.85
N HIS A 142 -5.84 18.74 -24.83
CA HIS A 142 -7.24 18.33 -24.62
C HIS A 142 -7.44 16.80 -24.49
N VAL A 143 -6.43 16.02 -24.79
CA VAL A 143 -6.57 14.56 -24.93
C VAL A 143 -5.52 13.77 -24.17
N THR A 144 -4.62 14.43 -23.45
CA THR A 144 -3.53 13.74 -22.74
C THR A 144 -3.42 14.23 -21.31
N ASP A 145 -3.26 13.29 -20.38
CA ASP A 145 -2.93 13.57 -18.98
C ASP A 145 -1.58 12.93 -18.62
N VAL A 146 -0.86 13.60 -17.77
CA VAL A 146 0.32 13.04 -17.09
C VAL A 146 0.01 12.91 -15.61
N THR A 147 0.19 11.73 -15.07
CA THR A 147 -0.01 11.43 -13.65
C THR A 147 1.32 11.05 -13.02
N LEU A 148 1.70 11.74 -11.95
CA LEU A 148 2.82 11.37 -11.08
C LEU A 148 2.26 10.89 -9.74
N LYS A 149 2.66 9.69 -9.30
CA LYS A 149 2.36 9.16 -7.97
C LYS A 149 3.65 8.91 -7.22
N LEU A 150 3.76 9.41 -6.02
CA LEU A 150 4.89 9.18 -5.12
C LEU A 150 4.36 8.71 -3.76
N GLN A 151 4.97 7.70 -3.22
CA GLN A 151 4.71 7.20 -1.87
C GLN A 151 6.04 6.98 -1.17
N GLY A 152 6.12 7.33 0.10
CA GLY A 152 7.30 7.08 0.93
C GLY A 152 6.91 6.62 2.33
N GLN A 153 7.72 5.75 2.91
CA GLN A 153 7.63 5.33 4.30
C GLN A 153 9.00 5.38 4.95
N ALA A 154 9.04 5.94 6.15
CA ALA A 154 10.20 5.90 7.03
C ALA A 154 9.77 5.45 8.43
N SER A 155 10.53 4.57 9.06
CA SER A 155 10.25 4.08 10.41
C SER A 155 11.46 4.14 11.32
N ARG A 156 11.18 4.19 12.60
CA ARG A 156 12.17 3.95 13.65
C ARG A 156 11.91 2.57 14.26
N GLY A 157 12.93 1.70 14.21
CA GLY A 157 12.82 0.30 14.62
C GLY A 157 12.35 -0.64 13.51
N THR A 158 12.27 -1.91 13.83
CA THR A 158 11.74 -2.97 12.96
C THR A 158 10.22 -2.99 13.05
N LEU A 159 9.54 -3.06 11.92
CA LEU A 159 8.08 -3.09 11.85
C LEU A 159 7.57 -4.53 11.69
N ASP A 160 6.43 -4.81 12.31
CA ASP A 160 5.64 -5.98 11.95
C ASP A 160 5.20 -5.93 10.49
N SER A 161 5.09 -7.07 9.84
CA SER A 161 4.69 -7.17 8.43
C SER A 161 3.39 -6.43 8.10
N SER A 162 2.47 -6.32 9.06
CA SER A 162 1.23 -5.55 8.91
C SER A 162 1.41 -4.04 8.82
N GLU A 163 2.58 -3.54 9.18
CA GLU A 163 2.94 -2.11 9.18
C GLU A 163 4.00 -1.76 8.12
N GLN A 164 4.55 -2.76 7.43
CA GLN A 164 5.53 -2.57 6.37
C GLN A 164 4.91 -2.03 5.08
N MET A 165 5.73 -1.38 4.28
CA MET A 165 5.39 -0.97 2.92
C MET A 165 5.72 -2.10 1.94
N TYR A 166 4.94 -2.24 0.86
CA TYR A 166 5.11 -3.23 -0.19
C TYR A 166 5.31 -2.55 -1.55
N LEU A 167 6.20 -3.08 -2.38
CA LEU A 167 6.54 -2.47 -3.69
C LEU A 167 5.86 -3.12 -4.88
N GLY A 168 5.72 -4.43 -4.94
CA GLY A 168 5.19 -5.12 -6.11
C GLY A 168 3.66 -5.12 -6.16
N GLY A 169 3.11 -5.41 -7.34
CA GLY A 169 1.67 -5.57 -7.55
C GLY A 169 1.02 -4.50 -8.43
N ALA A 170 -0.27 -4.63 -8.67
CA ALA A 170 -1.06 -3.75 -9.54
C ALA A 170 -1.05 -2.27 -9.10
N ASN A 171 -0.90 -2.01 -7.80
CA ASN A 171 -0.83 -0.66 -7.21
C ASN A 171 0.60 -0.24 -6.85
N GLY A 172 1.60 -1.07 -7.15
CA GLY A 172 3.01 -0.83 -6.92
C GLY A 172 3.80 -0.80 -8.22
N VAL A 173 4.97 -1.44 -8.22
CA VAL A 173 5.73 -1.68 -9.46
C VAL A 173 5.06 -2.84 -10.20
N ARG A 174 4.23 -2.51 -11.19
CA ARG A 174 3.30 -3.43 -11.88
C ARG A 174 3.97 -4.61 -12.59
N ALA A 175 5.25 -4.48 -12.88
CA ALA A 175 6.04 -5.55 -13.51
C ALA A 175 6.38 -6.71 -12.56
N TYR A 176 6.04 -6.62 -11.28
CA TYR A 176 6.36 -7.61 -10.26
C TYR A 176 5.11 -8.14 -9.56
N PRO A 177 5.16 -9.36 -8.95
CA PRO A 177 4.04 -9.91 -8.21
C PRO A 177 3.68 -9.05 -7.00
N GLN A 178 2.46 -9.21 -6.50
CA GLN A 178 2.03 -8.59 -5.25
C GLN A 178 2.93 -9.08 -4.11
N GLY A 179 3.46 -8.15 -3.31
CA GLY A 179 4.30 -8.47 -2.17
C GLY A 179 5.73 -8.91 -2.51
N GLU A 180 6.25 -8.62 -3.72
CA GLU A 180 7.62 -9.01 -4.12
C GLU A 180 8.70 -8.47 -3.20
N ALA A 181 8.54 -7.27 -2.69
CA ALA A 181 9.43 -6.69 -1.70
C ALA A 181 8.63 -5.94 -0.64
N SER A 182 9.03 -6.08 0.60
CA SER A 182 8.48 -5.36 1.74
C SER A 182 9.58 -4.86 2.66
N GLY A 183 9.27 -3.86 3.47
CA GLY A 183 10.23 -3.35 4.45
C GLY A 183 9.72 -2.11 5.18
N GLU A 184 10.57 -1.61 6.07
CA GLU A 184 10.24 -0.51 6.96
C GLU A 184 10.42 0.85 6.31
N ASN A 185 11.45 0.98 5.47
CA ASN A 185 11.82 2.26 4.84
C ASN A 185 11.87 2.09 3.33
N GLY A 186 11.25 3.00 2.61
CA GLY A 186 11.27 2.92 1.17
C GLY A 186 10.45 3.99 0.47
N PHE A 187 10.50 3.95 -0.84
CA PHE A 187 9.67 4.79 -1.69
C PHE A 187 9.18 4.02 -2.91
N LEU A 188 8.08 4.48 -3.46
CA LEU A 188 7.45 4.04 -4.70
C LEU A 188 7.14 5.27 -5.54
N GLY A 189 7.50 5.24 -6.82
CA GLY A 189 7.16 6.27 -7.79
C GLY A 189 6.58 5.66 -9.05
N SER A 190 5.55 6.31 -9.58
CA SER A 190 4.93 5.95 -10.86
C SER A 190 4.66 7.20 -11.69
N LEU A 191 5.11 7.19 -12.93
CA LEU A 191 4.80 8.21 -13.94
C LEU A 191 3.98 7.54 -15.03
N GLU A 192 2.77 8.05 -15.27
CA GLU A 192 1.85 7.53 -16.29
C GLU A 192 1.43 8.65 -17.23
N VAL A 193 1.54 8.42 -18.53
CA VAL A 193 0.98 9.28 -19.58
C VAL A 193 -0.24 8.57 -20.14
N ARG A 194 -1.38 9.24 -20.14
CA ARG A 194 -2.67 8.71 -20.60
C ARG A 194 -3.20 9.54 -21.76
N TYR A 195 -3.55 8.86 -22.83
CA TYR A 195 -4.20 9.43 -24.01
C TYR A 195 -5.68 9.05 -24.02
N HIS A 196 -6.56 10.05 -24.05
CA HIS A 196 -8.01 9.90 -24.21
C HIS A 196 -8.33 9.77 -25.69
N THR A 197 -8.80 8.59 -26.09
CA THR A 197 -9.12 8.32 -27.49
C THR A 197 -10.42 9.04 -27.90
N PRO A 198 -10.67 9.18 -29.21
CA PRO A 198 -11.98 9.68 -29.68
C PRO A 198 -13.18 8.79 -29.31
N LEU A 199 -12.93 7.51 -28.93
CA LEU A 199 -13.99 6.61 -28.45
C LEU A 199 -14.35 6.96 -27.01
N PRO A 200 -15.61 7.29 -26.70
CA PRO A 200 -16.02 7.67 -25.37
C PRO A 200 -15.65 6.59 -24.32
N GLY A 201 -15.03 7.01 -23.23
CA GLY A 201 -14.66 6.14 -22.13
C GLY A 201 -13.37 5.34 -22.34
N LEU A 202 -12.83 5.26 -23.55
CA LEU A 202 -11.59 4.52 -23.82
C LEU A 202 -10.36 5.42 -23.71
N SER A 203 -9.37 4.98 -22.94
CA SER A 203 -8.06 5.62 -22.88
C SER A 203 -6.92 4.60 -22.92
N LEU A 204 -5.80 5.02 -23.49
CA LEU A 204 -4.56 4.26 -23.55
C LEU A 204 -3.54 4.91 -22.63
N SER A 205 -2.72 4.12 -21.97
CA SER A 205 -1.66 4.64 -21.11
C SER A 205 -0.33 3.94 -21.35
N THR A 206 0.74 4.68 -21.09
CA THR A 206 2.08 4.13 -20.91
C THR A 206 2.61 4.63 -19.58
N TYR A 207 3.44 3.81 -18.93
CA TYR A 207 3.91 4.14 -17.59
C TYR A 207 5.30 3.59 -17.28
N PHE A 208 5.92 4.22 -16.31
CA PHE A 208 7.15 3.79 -15.68
C PHE A 208 6.96 3.76 -14.16
N ASP A 209 7.25 2.61 -13.56
CA ASP A 209 7.18 2.39 -12.12
C ASP A 209 8.58 2.12 -11.58
N THR A 210 8.90 2.68 -10.42
CA THR A 210 10.13 2.40 -9.67
C THR A 210 9.87 2.41 -8.19
N GLY A 211 10.57 1.56 -7.45
CA GLY A 211 10.52 1.55 -6.00
C GLY A 211 11.80 1.02 -5.41
N HIS A 212 12.13 1.51 -4.23
CA HIS A 212 13.27 1.07 -3.43
C HIS A 212 12.82 0.81 -2.00
N MET A 213 13.28 -0.28 -1.42
CA MET A 213 12.91 -0.73 -0.09
C MET A 213 14.13 -1.20 0.67
N MET A 214 14.18 -0.86 1.95
CA MET A 214 15.11 -1.39 2.95
C MET A 214 14.33 -2.21 3.98
N ASP A 215 14.70 -3.46 4.12
CA ASP A 215 14.26 -4.33 5.20
C ASP A 215 15.34 -4.33 6.29
N LYS A 216 15.02 -3.81 7.45
CA LYS A 216 15.95 -3.69 8.59
C LYS A 216 16.22 -5.03 9.25
N ALA A 217 15.23 -5.91 9.31
CA ALA A 217 15.38 -7.22 9.94
C ALA A 217 16.36 -8.12 9.17
N SER A 218 16.28 -8.09 7.84
CA SER A 218 17.20 -8.86 6.98
C SER A 218 18.45 -8.10 6.54
N HIS A 219 18.55 -6.80 6.85
CA HIS A 219 19.60 -5.88 6.38
C HIS A 219 19.76 -5.89 4.85
N THR A 220 18.66 -6.07 4.15
CA THR A 220 18.63 -6.12 2.68
C THR A 220 17.96 -4.90 2.08
N SER A 221 18.37 -4.54 0.88
CA SER A 221 17.68 -3.53 0.08
C SER A 221 17.29 -4.12 -1.26
N THR A 222 16.10 -3.73 -1.74
CA THR A 222 15.56 -4.19 -3.02
C THR A 222 15.08 -3.00 -3.83
N THR A 223 15.49 -2.96 -5.09
CA THR A 223 15.02 -1.97 -6.06
C THR A 223 14.28 -2.68 -7.18
N LEU A 224 13.05 -2.26 -7.41
CA LEU A 224 12.19 -2.75 -8.48
C LEU A 224 11.97 -1.63 -9.51
N LYS A 225 12.03 -1.97 -10.79
CA LYS A 225 11.74 -1.03 -11.90
C LYS A 225 10.97 -1.75 -13.00
N GLY A 226 10.03 -1.05 -13.59
CA GLY A 226 9.26 -1.59 -14.71
C GLY A 226 8.63 -0.49 -15.55
N TRP A 227 8.23 -0.86 -16.75
CA TRP A 227 7.44 -0.02 -17.64
C TRP A 227 6.29 -0.84 -18.21
N GLY A 228 5.31 -0.19 -18.74
CA GLY A 228 4.20 -0.90 -19.34
C GLY A 228 3.26 -0.02 -20.12
N VAL A 229 2.24 -0.67 -20.65
CA VAL A 229 1.14 -0.05 -21.36
C VAL A 229 -0.18 -0.52 -20.77
N GLY A 230 -1.19 0.32 -20.83
CA GLY A 230 -2.52 0.02 -20.30
C GLY A 230 -3.62 0.45 -21.23
N ILE A 231 -4.73 -0.26 -21.15
CA ILE A 231 -6.00 0.08 -21.77
C ILE A 231 -7.00 0.27 -20.63
N ASN A 232 -7.67 1.41 -20.61
CA ASN A 232 -8.67 1.71 -19.60
C ASN A 232 -9.98 2.04 -20.32
N TYR A 233 -11.06 1.45 -19.86
CA TYR A 233 -12.40 1.77 -20.31
C TYR A 233 -13.26 2.14 -19.12
N THR A 234 -13.93 3.26 -19.18
CA THR A 234 -14.83 3.74 -18.15
C THR A 234 -16.19 4.09 -18.76
N LYS A 235 -17.23 3.39 -18.33
CA LYS A 235 -18.61 3.76 -18.60
C LYS A 235 -19.11 4.57 -17.41
N PRO A 236 -19.34 5.87 -17.56
CA PRO A 236 -19.73 6.73 -16.45
C PRO A 236 -20.95 6.18 -15.70
N ASN A 237 -20.89 6.19 -14.36
CA ASN A 237 -21.92 5.72 -13.44
C ASN A 237 -22.31 4.23 -13.56
N ASP A 238 -21.47 3.41 -14.20
CA ASP A 238 -21.76 1.98 -14.41
C ASP A 238 -20.55 1.12 -13.98
N TRP A 239 -19.56 0.97 -14.85
CA TRP A 239 -18.41 0.15 -14.58
C TRP A 239 -17.13 0.70 -15.23
N PHE A 240 -16.00 0.25 -14.73
CA PHE A 240 -14.69 0.47 -15.35
C PHE A 240 -13.95 -0.85 -15.51
N ALA A 241 -13.09 -0.92 -16.50
CA ALA A 241 -12.16 -2.02 -16.69
C ALA A 241 -10.79 -1.47 -17.04
N ARG A 242 -9.76 -2.09 -16.50
CA ARG A 242 -8.37 -1.75 -16.79
C ARG A 242 -7.60 -3.02 -17.09
N PHE A 243 -6.83 -2.98 -18.18
CA PHE A 243 -5.86 -3.99 -18.53
C PHE A 243 -4.49 -3.37 -18.63
N ASP A 244 -3.51 -3.90 -17.88
CA ASP A 244 -2.12 -3.48 -17.92
C ASP A 244 -1.22 -4.63 -18.37
N TYR A 245 -0.31 -4.34 -19.28
CA TYR A 245 0.85 -5.16 -19.61
C TYR A 245 2.10 -4.47 -19.09
N ALA A 246 2.80 -5.07 -18.15
CA ALA A 246 3.98 -4.53 -17.51
C ALA A 246 5.21 -5.40 -17.73
N ARG A 247 6.35 -4.78 -17.97
CA ARG A 247 7.64 -5.44 -18.17
C ARG A 247 8.68 -4.90 -17.21
N ARG A 248 9.40 -5.81 -16.52
CA ARG A 248 10.46 -5.42 -15.59
C ARG A 248 11.72 -4.94 -16.30
N ILE A 249 12.44 -4.06 -15.61
CA ILE A 249 13.77 -3.58 -15.99
C ILE A 249 14.77 -4.11 -14.95
N GLY A 250 15.67 -4.98 -15.38
CA GLY A 250 16.57 -5.68 -14.48
C GLY A 250 15.88 -6.82 -13.69
N LEU A 251 16.64 -7.43 -12.81
CA LEU A 251 16.19 -8.45 -11.86
C LEU A 251 16.95 -8.25 -10.55
N SER A 252 16.24 -8.18 -9.43
CA SER A 252 16.87 -8.19 -8.11
C SER A 252 17.51 -9.54 -7.83
N ALA A 253 18.65 -9.55 -7.11
CA ALA A 253 19.32 -10.78 -6.70
C ALA A 253 18.41 -11.67 -5.83
N ASN A 254 17.53 -11.04 -5.06
CA ASN A 254 16.60 -11.72 -4.13
C ASN A 254 15.19 -11.89 -4.73
N ALA A 255 15.06 -11.83 -6.07
CA ALA A 255 13.76 -11.94 -6.73
C ALA A 255 13.13 -13.33 -6.51
N SER A 256 11.83 -13.34 -6.22
CA SER A 256 11.05 -14.58 -6.14
C SER A 256 11.04 -15.32 -7.50
N GLU A 257 10.73 -16.62 -7.48
CA GLU A 257 10.59 -17.41 -8.72
C GLU A 257 9.60 -16.76 -9.70
N GLU A 258 8.55 -16.16 -9.17
CA GLU A 258 7.55 -15.48 -9.99
C GLU A 258 8.01 -14.16 -10.59
N ALA A 259 8.88 -13.43 -9.90
CA ALA A 259 9.49 -12.22 -10.41
C ALA A 259 10.52 -12.50 -11.51
N LYS A 260 10.95 -13.76 -11.69
CA LYS A 260 11.79 -14.17 -12.81
C LYS A 260 11.07 -14.02 -14.17
N SER A 261 9.74 -14.04 -14.20
CA SER A 261 9.00 -13.66 -15.40
C SER A 261 9.32 -12.22 -15.81
N ARG A 262 9.55 -11.99 -17.11
CA ARG A 262 9.89 -10.66 -17.63
C ARG A 262 8.68 -9.73 -17.75
N ALA A 263 7.49 -10.29 -17.80
CA ALA A 263 6.26 -9.54 -18.02
C ALA A 263 5.12 -10.04 -17.14
N ARG A 264 4.19 -9.14 -16.83
CA ARG A 264 2.94 -9.40 -16.11
C ARG A 264 1.77 -8.72 -16.78
N MET A 265 0.61 -9.30 -16.56
CA MET A 265 -0.67 -8.76 -16.97
C MET A 265 -1.54 -8.60 -15.73
N TRP A 266 -2.23 -7.46 -15.67
CA TRP A 266 -3.22 -7.17 -14.64
C TRP A 266 -4.54 -6.86 -15.32
N PHE A 267 -5.60 -7.40 -14.76
CA PHE A 267 -6.96 -7.08 -15.13
C PHE A 267 -7.72 -6.65 -13.88
N ILE A 268 -8.32 -5.47 -13.91
CA ILE A 268 -9.03 -4.84 -12.80
C ILE A 268 -10.40 -4.38 -13.27
#